data_527d355f48a8beff7e44f8a3bf8e8f0a
#
_entry.id   527d355f48a8beff7e44f8a3bf8e8f0a
#
_cell.length_a   1.000
_cell.length_b   1.000
_cell.length_c   1.000
_cell.angle_alpha   90.00
_cell.angle_beta   90.00
_cell.angle_gamma   90.00
#
_symmetry.space_group_name_H-M   'P 1'
#
loop_
_entity.id
_entity.type
_entity.pdbx_description
1 polymer ?
#
loop_
_entity_poly.entity_id
_entity_poly.type
_entity_poly.pdbx_seq_one_letter_code
_entity_poly.pdbx_strand_id
1 'polypeptide(L)'
;MTEIRAPRSKHADLTRPDLGDFARHELALLGAPCGDIQRLAASLTAALAPAGHRVGYVDADHATGNADATQALSPLLQAGATAELTDKIHFRRLDERRPIDRFSQPALLAGASLALVNGNHFRARHQIVLIDPRKSLAHKLDKLTDVQAFVLAPGVAEIPEYLQAHLPQHAQLPRFALADVAGLAAWVQQWLAARQAPLRGLVLAGGLSQRMQTDKGRLRYGPTGREQREVAAGLLAEVCQDVFVSVRAEQAAELPAGLQALPDTFLGLGPLGGILSAFRRDPDAAWLVLACDLPFLTAEVLRELVAGRQPARLATAFQSPGNEFPEPLITIFEPRAYPELLRFLGLGYSCPRKMLINTDVEVLPTPGGEALRNVNTPAEREAAEQALG
;
A
#
# COMPACT_ATOMS: atom_id res chain seq x y z
N MET A 1 -1.72 -44.69 21.01
CA MET A 1 -1.30 -43.58 20.13
C MET A 1 -1.72 -42.30 20.81
N THR A 2 -0.78 -41.59 21.41
CA THR A 2 -1.04 -40.32 22.15
C THR A 2 -1.09 -39.19 21.13
N GLU A 3 -2.25 -38.60 20.93
CA GLU A 3 -2.40 -37.38 20.11
C GLU A 3 -1.49 -36.30 20.69
N ILE A 4 -0.47 -35.93 19.94
CA ILE A 4 0.35 -34.75 20.24
C ILE A 4 -0.54 -33.52 19.96
N ARG A 5 -1.18 -33.00 21.02
CA ARG A 5 -1.88 -31.69 20.92
C ARG A 5 -0.87 -30.61 20.53
N ALA A 6 -1.08 -29.98 19.39
CA ALA A 6 -0.34 -28.80 18.99
C ALA A 6 -0.33 -27.76 20.14
N PRO A 7 0.80 -27.09 20.42
CA PRO A 7 0.87 -26.08 21.46
C PRO A 7 -0.18 -25.01 21.19
N ARG A 8 -1.10 -24.78 22.14
CA ARG A 8 -2.08 -23.70 22.04
C ARG A 8 -1.33 -22.38 22.04
N SER A 9 -1.29 -21.70 20.89
CA SER A 9 -0.82 -20.30 20.84
C SER A 9 -1.68 -19.46 21.79
N LYS A 10 -1.03 -18.72 22.69
CA LYS A 10 -1.72 -17.85 23.65
C LYS A 10 -2.38 -16.65 22.98
N HIS A 11 -1.92 -16.32 21.78
CA HIS A 11 -2.38 -15.21 20.95
C HIS A 11 -2.61 -15.72 19.52
N ALA A 12 -3.47 -15.02 18.78
CA ALA A 12 -3.68 -15.32 17.36
C ALA A 12 -2.37 -15.08 16.58
N ASP A 13 -2.02 -16.01 15.70
CA ASP A 13 -0.93 -15.82 14.76
C ASP A 13 -1.37 -14.78 13.72
N LEU A 14 -0.64 -13.67 13.64
CA LEU A 14 -0.86 -12.61 12.65
C LEU A 14 0.24 -12.66 11.60
N THR A 15 -0.14 -12.58 10.34
CA THR A 15 0.79 -12.36 9.24
C THR A 15 1.38 -10.96 9.41
N ARG A 16 2.70 -10.88 9.48
CA ARG A 16 3.39 -9.58 9.56
C ARG A 16 3.53 -9.00 8.17
N PRO A 17 3.20 -7.72 7.96
CA PRO A 17 3.44 -7.07 6.69
C PRO A 17 4.95 -6.97 6.41
N ASP A 18 5.31 -7.11 5.14
CA ASP A 18 6.69 -6.96 4.66
C ASP A 18 7.04 -5.46 4.56
N LEU A 19 7.36 -4.86 5.69
CA LEU A 19 7.77 -3.46 5.81
C LEU A 19 9.27 -3.38 6.05
N GLY A 20 9.88 -2.31 5.50
CA GLY A 20 11.20 -1.85 5.93
C GLY A 20 11.14 -1.10 7.27
N ASP A 21 12.24 -0.45 7.65
CA ASP A 21 12.31 0.32 8.88
C ASP A 21 11.49 1.62 8.80
N PHE A 22 11.27 2.17 7.59
CA PHE A 22 10.59 3.45 7.36
C PHE A 22 9.34 3.32 6.48
N ALA A 23 9.39 2.47 5.44
CA ALA A 23 8.29 2.28 4.51
C ALA A 23 8.34 0.88 3.89
N ARG A 24 7.30 0.48 3.17
CA ARG A 24 7.29 -0.77 2.40
C ARG A 24 8.40 -0.80 1.35
N HIS A 25 8.57 0.30 0.61
CA HIS A 25 9.64 0.48 -0.35
C HIS A 25 10.57 1.58 0.15
N GLU A 26 11.82 1.22 0.39
CA GLU A 26 12.83 2.13 0.89
C GLU A 26 14.16 1.90 0.19
N LEU A 27 14.86 2.99 -0.12
CA LEU A 27 16.18 3.00 -0.75
C LEU A 27 17.11 3.91 0.05
N ALA A 28 18.13 3.34 0.67
CA ALA A 28 19.21 4.12 1.28
C ALA A 28 20.19 4.62 0.21
N LEU A 29 20.52 5.90 0.26
CA LEU A 29 21.56 6.54 -0.52
C LEU A 29 22.78 6.70 0.39
N LEU A 30 23.92 6.08 0.04
CA LEU A 30 25.12 6.12 0.90
C LEU A 30 26.41 6.13 0.07
N GLY A 31 27.52 6.57 0.68
CA GLY A 31 28.84 6.57 0.03
C GLY A 31 29.25 7.92 -0.57
N ALA A 32 28.49 8.99 -0.31
CA ALA A 32 28.85 10.35 -0.65
C ALA A 32 28.65 11.29 0.56
N PRO A 33 29.18 12.53 0.54
CA PRO A 33 28.86 13.53 1.55
C PRO A 33 27.34 13.75 1.69
N CYS A 34 26.84 14.01 2.92
CA CYS A 34 25.41 14.11 3.21
C CYS A 34 24.69 15.16 2.35
N GLY A 35 25.34 16.31 2.09
CA GLY A 35 24.77 17.34 1.20
C GLY A 35 24.59 16.87 -0.26
N ASP A 36 25.45 15.96 -0.75
CA ASP A 36 25.29 15.40 -2.10
C ASP A 36 24.16 14.36 -2.13
N ILE A 37 24.04 13.54 -1.08
CA ILE A 37 22.91 12.61 -0.91
C ILE A 37 21.60 13.38 -0.87
N GLN A 38 21.53 14.46 -0.11
CA GLN A 38 20.34 15.30 0.00
C GLN A 38 19.95 15.93 -1.35
N ARG A 39 20.94 16.43 -2.11
CA ARG A 39 20.71 16.97 -3.46
C ARG A 39 20.20 15.90 -4.41
N LEU A 40 20.79 14.72 -4.40
CA LEU A 40 20.33 13.59 -5.23
C LEU A 40 18.92 13.17 -4.86
N ALA A 41 18.61 13.04 -3.56
CA ALA A 41 17.28 12.70 -3.08
C ALA A 41 16.24 13.75 -3.52
N ALA A 42 16.57 15.05 -3.44
CA ALA A 42 15.70 16.12 -3.92
C ALA A 42 15.46 16.04 -5.44
N SER A 43 16.52 15.78 -6.22
CA SER A 43 16.42 15.66 -7.68
C SER A 43 15.60 14.42 -8.09
N LEU A 44 15.79 13.27 -7.41
CA LEU A 44 14.98 12.07 -7.63
C LEU A 44 13.52 12.31 -7.26
N THR A 45 13.26 12.98 -6.14
CA THR A 45 11.90 13.33 -5.72
C THR A 45 11.19 14.16 -6.78
N ALA A 46 11.88 15.20 -7.31
CA ALA A 46 11.34 16.05 -8.37
C ALA A 46 11.07 15.28 -9.68
N ALA A 47 11.91 14.29 -10.02
CA ALA A 47 11.73 13.46 -11.21
C ALA A 47 10.63 12.39 -11.06
N LEU A 48 10.39 11.89 -9.84
CA LEU A 48 9.40 10.85 -9.55
C LEU A 48 7.98 11.41 -9.31
N ALA A 49 7.86 12.64 -8.82
CA ALA A 49 6.58 13.27 -8.47
C ALA A 49 5.61 13.39 -9.66
N PRO A 50 6.03 13.75 -10.90
CA PRO A 50 5.12 13.82 -12.05
C PRO A 50 4.50 12.46 -12.42
N ALA A 51 5.17 11.35 -12.10
CA ALA A 51 4.64 9.99 -12.29
C ALA A 51 3.71 9.54 -11.15
N GLY A 52 3.33 10.44 -10.24
CA GLY A 52 2.42 10.19 -9.13
C GLY A 52 3.09 9.57 -7.90
N HIS A 53 4.41 9.36 -7.90
CA HIS A 53 5.09 8.82 -6.72
C HIS A 53 5.16 9.84 -5.59
N ARG A 54 4.88 9.37 -4.37
CA ARG A 54 4.99 10.15 -3.14
C ARG A 54 6.25 9.72 -2.41
N VAL A 55 7.25 10.60 -2.43
CA VAL A 55 8.56 10.30 -1.86
C VAL A 55 8.68 10.92 -0.47
N GLY A 56 8.96 10.07 0.53
CA GLY A 56 9.43 10.49 1.85
C GLY A 56 10.95 10.55 1.89
N TYR A 57 11.51 11.43 2.72
CA TYR A 57 12.96 11.51 2.95
C TYR A 57 13.28 11.41 4.44
N VAL A 58 14.32 10.62 4.76
CA VAL A 58 14.78 10.38 6.14
C VAL A 58 16.26 10.75 6.23
N ASP A 59 16.58 11.66 7.14
CA ASP A 59 17.96 12.09 7.41
C ASP A 59 18.14 12.40 8.90
N ALA A 60 19.40 12.56 9.33
CA ALA A 60 19.77 13.07 10.63
C ALA A 60 20.48 14.42 10.47
N ASP A 61 20.06 15.40 11.22
CA ASP A 61 20.76 16.69 11.29
C ASP A 61 21.91 16.62 12.29
N HIS A 62 23.14 16.82 11.79
CA HIS A 62 24.35 16.90 12.60
C HIS A 62 24.92 18.32 12.70
N ALA A 63 24.21 19.31 12.13
CA ALA A 63 24.68 20.70 12.14
C ALA A 63 24.70 21.29 13.55
N THR A 64 23.88 20.74 14.45
CA THR A 64 23.86 21.10 15.87
C THR A 64 24.68 20.06 16.65
N GLY A 65 25.92 20.39 17.00
CA GLY A 65 26.66 19.63 18.01
C GLY A 65 25.89 19.52 19.32
N ASN A 66 26.26 18.60 20.20
CA ASN A 66 25.56 18.32 21.45
C ASN A 66 25.24 19.56 22.36
N ALA A 67 25.94 20.69 22.17
CA ALA A 67 25.70 21.93 22.89
C ALA A 67 24.49 22.73 22.38
N ASP A 68 24.15 22.62 21.08
CA ASP A 68 23.13 23.43 20.42
C ASP A 68 21.79 22.70 20.22
N ALA A 69 21.73 21.37 20.49
CA ALA A 69 20.53 20.58 20.31
C ALA A 69 19.32 21.14 21.11
N THR A 70 19.59 21.73 22.28
CA THR A 70 18.56 22.36 23.12
C THR A 70 18.10 23.71 22.55
N GLN A 71 18.99 24.44 21.86
CA GLN A 71 18.64 25.74 21.22
C GLN A 71 17.83 25.54 19.95
N ALA A 72 17.94 24.38 19.29
CA ALA A 72 17.12 24.03 18.13
C ALA A 72 15.66 23.72 18.47
N LEU A 73 15.35 23.45 19.76
CA LEU A 73 13.98 23.24 20.22
C LEU A 73 13.21 24.56 20.25
N SER A 74 11.92 24.51 19.91
CA SER A 74 11.02 25.64 20.13
C SER A 74 10.90 26.01 21.61
N PRO A 75 10.51 27.24 21.96
CA PRO A 75 10.28 27.63 23.35
C PRO A 75 9.30 26.71 24.09
N LEU A 76 8.28 26.19 23.39
CA LEU A 76 7.30 25.26 23.98
C LEU A 76 7.92 23.91 24.31
N LEU A 77 8.71 23.37 23.41
CA LEU A 77 9.43 22.11 23.66
C LEU A 77 10.50 22.30 24.76
N GLN A 78 11.17 23.46 24.81
CA GLN A 78 12.10 23.80 25.92
C GLN A 78 11.39 23.85 27.27
N ALA A 79 10.17 24.40 27.30
CA ALA A 79 9.34 24.47 28.50
C ALA A 79 8.76 23.12 28.94
N GLY A 80 8.96 22.04 28.17
CA GLY A 80 8.53 20.69 28.56
C GLY A 80 7.36 20.11 27.75
N ALA A 81 6.89 20.78 26.70
CA ALA A 81 5.93 20.17 25.80
C ALA A 81 6.50 18.88 25.17
N THR A 82 5.65 17.87 24.98
CA THR A 82 6.04 16.60 24.36
C THR A 82 6.01 16.67 22.84
N ALA A 83 5.16 17.53 22.28
CA ALA A 83 5.03 17.76 20.86
C ALA A 83 4.51 19.18 20.58
N GLU A 84 4.87 19.69 19.41
CA GLU A 84 4.34 20.94 18.85
C GLU A 84 3.91 20.70 17.42
N LEU A 85 2.63 20.92 17.13
CA LEU A 85 2.05 20.82 15.78
C LEU A 85 1.73 22.24 15.27
N THR A 86 2.37 22.65 14.19
CA THR A 86 2.15 23.94 13.57
C THR A 86 1.57 23.76 12.16
N ASP A 87 0.41 24.38 11.90
CA ASP A 87 -0.12 24.52 10.54
C ASP A 87 0.60 25.69 9.83
N LYS A 88 1.25 25.37 8.70
CA LYS A 88 1.95 26.33 7.84
C LYS A 88 1.15 26.62 6.55
N ILE A 89 -0.17 26.44 6.56
CA ILE A 89 -1.11 26.65 5.44
C ILE A 89 -0.92 25.64 4.29
N HIS A 90 0.29 25.47 3.77
CA HIS A 90 0.63 24.55 2.69
C HIS A 90 1.22 23.22 3.16
N PHE A 91 1.70 23.17 4.39
CA PHE A 91 2.20 21.97 5.04
C PHE A 91 2.06 22.08 6.56
N ARG A 92 2.12 20.98 7.25
CA ARG A 92 2.19 20.93 8.73
C ARG A 92 3.59 20.55 9.17
N ARG A 93 4.05 21.16 10.26
CA ARG A 93 5.29 20.80 10.94
C ARG A 93 4.95 20.17 12.30
N LEU A 94 5.51 18.99 12.56
CA LEU A 94 5.41 18.31 13.85
C LEU A 94 6.82 18.18 14.43
N ASP A 95 7.06 18.79 15.57
CA ASP A 95 8.28 18.64 16.35
C ASP A 95 7.94 17.84 17.62
N GLU A 96 8.59 16.68 17.81
CA GLU A 96 8.36 15.79 18.95
C GLU A 96 9.64 15.53 19.72
N ARG A 97 9.55 15.58 21.08
CA ARG A 97 10.62 15.11 21.98
C ARG A 97 10.57 13.59 22.12
N ARG A 98 10.73 12.90 21.00
CA ARG A 98 10.63 11.46 20.93
C ARG A 98 11.79 10.91 20.09
N PRO A 99 12.52 9.90 20.58
CA PRO A 99 13.52 9.25 19.74
C PRO A 99 12.86 8.55 18.55
N ILE A 100 13.60 8.46 17.48
CA ILE A 100 13.24 7.66 16.32
C ILE A 100 13.19 6.18 16.75
N ASP A 101 12.05 5.52 16.50
CA ASP A 101 11.85 4.10 16.80
C ASP A 101 11.13 3.36 15.66
N ARG A 102 11.39 2.07 15.50
CA ARG A 102 10.84 1.25 14.41
C ARG A 102 9.32 1.08 14.41
N PHE A 103 8.63 1.47 15.48
CA PHE A 103 7.18 1.30 15.58
C PHE A 103 6.43 2.56 15.14
N SER A 104 7.04 3.73 15.32
CA SER A 104 6.45 5.02 14.93
C SER A 104 6.79 5.45 13.50
N GLN A 105 7.98 5.08 12.99
CA GLN A 105 8.47 5.49 11.67
C GLN A 105 7.53 5.11 10.53
N PRO A 106 7.09 3.84 10.39
CA PRO A 106 6.23 3.44 9.27
C PRO A 106 4.91 4.20 9.25
N ALA A 107 4.38 4.63 10.42
CA ALA A 107 3.16 5.42 10.49
C ALA A 107 3.35 6.85 9.97
N LEU A 108 4.51 7.46 10.22
CA LEU A 108 4.83 8.81 9.72
C LEU A 108 4.97 8.84 8.19
N LEU A 109 5.48 7.76 7.61
CA LEU A 109 5.72 7.63 6.17
C LEU A 109 4.70 6.75 5.45
N ALA A 110 3.59 6.37 6.10
CA ALA A 110 2.57 5.49 5.53
C ALA A 110 1.99 6.03 4.20
N GLY A 111 1.94 7.36 4.03
CA GLY A 111 1.52 8.00 2.78
C GLY A 111 2.57 7.99 1.66
N ALA A 112 3.83 7.62 1.95
CA ALA A 112 4.89 7.58 0.93
C ALA A 112 4.86 6.26 0.16
N SER A 113 4.98 6.33 -1.17
CA SER A 113 5.17 5.15 -2.03
C SER A 113 6.62 4.67 -2.04
N LEU A 114 7.55 5.55 -1.68
CA LEU A 114 8.98 5.30 -1.56
C LEU A 114 9.55 6.17 -0.44
N ALA A 115 10.37 5.60 0.43
CA ALA A 115 11.23 6.34 1.34
C ALA A 115 12.67 6.37 0.81
N LEU A 116 13.23 7.55 0.57
CA LEU A 116 14.66 7.76 0.38
C LEU A 116 15.29 8.02 1.74
N VAL A 117 16.36 7.30 2.05
CA VAL A 117 16.98 7.34 3.38
C VAL A 117 18.45 7.74 3.23
N ASN A 118 18.94 8.67 4.04
CA ASN A 118 20.36 8.92 4.10
C ASN A 118 21.07 7.74 4.79
N GLY A 119 21.63 6.84 3.99
CA GLY A 119 22.27 5.60 4.42
C GLY A 119 23.59 5.81 5.20
N ASN A 120 24.10 7.04 5.28
CA ASN A 120 25.20 7.35 6.17
C ASN A 120 24.78 7.32 7.64
N HIS A 121 23.48 7.56 7.93
CA HIS A 121 22.94 7.70 9.28
C HIS A 121 22.02 6.56 9.66
N PHE A 122 21.16 6.12 8.74
CA PHE A 122 20.15 5.10 8.97
C PHE A 122 20.34 3.91 8.03
N ARG A 123 19.90 2.74 8.46
CA ARG A 123 19.78 1.57 7.58
C ARG A 123 18.45 1.61 6.86
N ALA A 124 18.42 1.05 5.65
CA ALA A 124 17.21 0.72 4.93
C ALA A 124 17.42 -0.63 4.24
N ARG A 125 16.33 -1.29 3.87
CA ARG A 125 16.37 -2.64 3.30
C ARG A 125 17.21 -2.69 2.03
N HIS A 126 16.96 -1.77 1.09
CA HIS A 126 17.63 -1.71 -0.21
C HIS A 126 18.49 -0.46 -0.31
N GLN A 127 19.51 -0.50 -1.15
CA GLN A 127 20.54 0.52 -1.16
C GLN A 127 20.96 0.92 -2.58
N ILE A 128 21.20 2.21 -2.76
CA ILE A 128 21.93 2.78 -3.91
C ILE A 128 23.27 3.30 -3.38
N VAL A 129 24.37 2.76 -3.87
CA VAL A 129 25.70 3.14 -3.43
C VAL A 129 26.28 4.19 -4.36
N LEU A 130 26.59 5.37 -3.79
CA LEU A 130 27.31 6.43 -4.49
C LEU A 130 28.81 6.16 -4.38
N ILE A 131 29.48 6.12 -5.51
CA ILE A 131 30.95 5.98 -5.57
C ILE A 131 31.53 7.38 -5.66
N ASP A 132 32.00 7.88 -4.52
CA ASP A 132 32.58 9.21 -4.39
C ASP A 132 33.95 9.11 -3.70
N PRO A 133 35.05 9.54 -4.36
CA PRO A 133 36.40 9.48 -3.77
C PRO A 133 36.54 10.26 -2.46
N ARG A 134 35.69 11.26 -2.23
CA ARG A 134 35.66 12.07 -1.00
C ARG A 134 35.15 11.30 0.21
N LYS A 135 34.45 10.16 0.00
CA LYS A 135 33.87 9.35 1.08
C LYS A 135 33.93 7.85 0.78
N SER A 136 35.10 7.26 1.11
CA SER A 136 35.27 5.82 0.98
C SER A 136 34.39 5.02 1.94
N LEU A 137 33.87 3.89 1.45
CA LEU A 137 33.13 2.89 2.22
C LEU A 137 33.99 1.73 2.69
N ALA A 138 35.33 1.75 2.45
CA ALA A 138 36.23 0.64 2.78
C ALA A 138 36.17 0.18 4.24
N HIS A 139 35.90 1.10 5.18
CA HIS A 139 35.74 0.79 6.62
C HIS A 139 34.26 0.67 7.08
N LYS A 140 33.31 0.57 6.15
CA LYS A 140 31.87 0.53 6.40
C LYS A 140 31.15 -0.49 5.54
N LEU A 141 31.84 -1.53 5.14
CA LEU A 141 31.29 -2.60 4.28
C LEU A 141 30.15 -3.36 4.98
N ASP A 142 30.17 -3.43 6.30
CA ASP A 142 29.12 -3.98 7.14
C ASP A 142 27.77 -3.22 7.03
N LYS A 143 27.80 -2.00 6.52
CA LYS A 143 26.57 -1.22 6.22
C LYS A 143 25.91 -1.63 4.91
N LEU A 144 26.62 -2.33 4.02
CA LEU A 144 26.11 -2.78 2.73
C LEU A 144 25.34 -4.08 2.94
N THR A 145 24.04 -4.04 2.71
CA THR A 145 23.14 -5.21 2.92
C THR A 145 22.56 -5.72 1.60
N ASP A 146 21.87 -4.87 0.87
CA ASP A 146 21.21 -5.23 -0.39
C ASP A 146 21.35 -4.08 -1.41
N VAL A 147 22.51 -4.03 -2.05
CA VAL A 147 22.83 -3.01 -3.05
C VAL A 147 22.08 -3.32 -4.35
N GLN A 148 21.31 -2.36 -4.82
CA GLN A 148 20.48 -2.46 -6.01
C GLN A 148 21.05 -1.71 -7.22
N ALA A 149 21.85 -0.66 -7.00
CA ALA A 149 22.44 0.15 -8.05
C ALA A 149 23.67 0.93 -7.54
N PHE A 150 24.48 1.39 -8.48
CA PHE A 150 25.58 2.33 -8.23
C PHE A 150 25.33 3.67 -8.91
N VAL A 151 25.74 4.75 -8.25
CA VAL A 151 25.79 6.10 -8.81
C VAL A 151 27.23 6.60 -8.74
N LEU A 152 27.80 6.95 -9.89
CA LEU A 152 29.19 7.33 -10.01
C LEU A 152 29.33 8.86 -9.97
N ALA A 153 30.15 9.38 -9.08
CA ALA A 153 30.49 10.79 -9.02
C ALA A 153 31.27 11.23 -10.27
N PRO A 154 31.30 12.52 -10.62
CA PRO A 154 32.11 13.01 -11.76
C PRO A 154 33.56 12.57 -11.67
N GLY A 155 34.08 12.06 -12.78
CA GLY A 155 35.46 11.56 -12.87
C GLY A 155 35.69 10.13 -12.36
N VAL A 156 34.66 9.46 -11.86
CA VAL A 156 34.71 8.06 -11.46
C VAL A 156 34.22 7.19 -12.61
N ALA A 157 35.08 6.31 -13.12
CA ALA A 157 34.73 5.38 -14.21
C ALA A 157 34.47 3.96 -13.71
N GLU A 158 35.06 3.56 -12.59
CA GLU A 158 35.00 2.18 -12.10
C GLU A 158 34.60 2.08 -10.64
N ILE A 159 34.04 0.92 -10.28
CA ILE A 159 33.75 0.58 -8.90
C ILE A 159 35.07 0.19 -8.22
N PRO A 160 35.37 0.73 -7.02
CA PRO A 160 36.59 0.39 -6.29
C PRO A 160 36.74 -1.12 -6.01
N GLU A 161 37.96 -1.65 -6.08
CA GLU A 161 38.26 -3.08 -5.88
C GLU A 161 37.67 -3.65 -4.58
N TYR A 162 37.72 -2.88 -3.48
CA TYR A 162 37.17 -3.33 -2.20
C TYR A 162 35.65 -3.55 -2.24
N LEU A 163 34.94 -2.80 -3.07
CA LEU A 163 33.50 -3.03 -3.29
C LEU A 163 33.24 -4.19 -4.25
N GLN A 164 34.07 -4.35 -5.28
CA GLN A 164 34.02 -5.49 -6.19
C GLN A 164 34.20 -6.81 -5.43
N ALA A 165 35.21 -6.84 -4.53
CA ALA A 165 35.47 -8.00 -3.69
C ALA A 165 34.37 -8.29 -2.69
N HIS A 166 33.70 -7.24 -2.13
CA HIS A 166 32.64 -7.37 -1.15
C HIS A 166 31.30 -7.73 -1.78
N LEU A 167 31.03 -7.30 -3.02
CA LEU A 167 29.78 -7.49 -3.76
C LEU A 167 30.04 -8.30 -5.03
N PRO A 168 30.06 -9.63 -4.98
CA PRO A 168 30.35 -10.48 -6.15
C PRO A 168 29.44 -10.19 -7.35
N GLN A 169 28.18 -9.76 -7.09
CA GLN A 169 27.17 -9.42 -8.10
C GLN A 169 27.34 -7.99 -8.68
N HIS A 170 28.37 -7.21 -8.26
CA HIS A 170 28.52 -5.80 -8.65
C HIS A 170 28.48 -5.56 -10.16
N ALA A 171 28.96 -6.52 -10.96
CA ALA A 171 28.99 -6.41 -12.42
C ALA A 171 27.59 -6.43 -13.05
N GLN A 172 26.61 -7.02 -12.38
CA GLN A 172 25.22 -7.16 -12.84
C GLN A 172 24.34 -5.97 -12.41
N LEU A 173 24.82 -5.17 -11.44
CA LEU A 173 24.06 -4.04 -10.93
C LEU A 173 24.12 -2.85 -11.88
N PRO A 174 23.01 -2.15 -12.10
CA PRO A 174 22.97 -0.96 -12.94
C PRO A 174 23.85 0.16 -12.37
N ARG A 175 24.42 0.94 -13.28
CA ARG A 175 25.33 2.05 -12.98
C ARG A 175 24.82 3.31 -13.66
N PHE A 176 24.79 4.40 -12.92
CA PHE A 176 24.34 5.70 -13.39
C PHE A 176 25.42 6.74 -13.10
N ALA A 177 25.62 7.70 -13.99
CA ALA A 177 26.36 8.89 -13.63
C ALA A 177 25.53 9.74 -12.66
N LEU A 178 26.16 10.43 -11.72
CA LEU A 178 25.46 11.32 -10.76
C LEU A 178 24.62 12.39 -11.48
N ALA A 179 25.02 12.81 -12.68
CA ALA A 179 24.28 13.75 -13.51
C ALA A 179 23.08 13.12 -14.23
N ASP A 180 23.01 11.80 -14.36
CA ASP A 180 21.92 11.08 -15.04
C ASP A 180 20.76 10.81 -14.08
N VAL A 181 20.17 11.87 -13.55
CA VAL A 181 18.99 11.77 -12.66
C VAL A 181 17.79 11.16 -13.38
N ALA A 182 17.62 11.43 -14.67
CA ALA A 182 16.49 10.92 -15.45
C ALA A 182 16.57 9.39 -15.60
N GLY A 183 17.74 8.85 -15.98
CA GLY A 183 17.96 7.42 -16.08
C GLY A 183 17.79 6.71 -14.73
N LEU A 184 18.34 7.30 -13.65
CA LEU A 184 18.17 6.76 -12.32
C LEU A 184 16.70 6.78 -11.86
N ALA A 185 15.97 7.84 -12.14
CA ALA A 185 14.53 7.93 -11.81
C ALA A 185 13.69 6.90 -12.60
N ALA A 186 13.96 6.72 -13.89
CA ALA A 186 13.31 5.71 -14.71
C ALA A 186 13.59 4.29 -14.16
N TRP A 187 14.82 4.02 -13.75
CA TRP A 187 15.16 2.76 -13.10
C TRP A 187 14.42 2.58 -11.76
N VAL A 188 14.34 3.61 -10.92
CA VAL A 188 13.58 3.54 -9.65
C VAL A 188 12.11 3.23 -9.91
N GLN A 189 11.50 3.82 -10.95
CA GLN A 189 10.12 3.50 -11.34
C GLN A 189 9.96 2.03 -11.74
N GLN A 190 10.88 1.48 -12.54
CA GLN A 190 10.88 0.07 -12.91
C GLN A 190 11.11 -0.83 -11.69
N TRP A 191 12.01 -0.43 -10.80
CA TRP A 191 12.29 -1.14 -9.55
C TRP A 191 11.04 -1.21 -8.65
N LEU A 192 10.27 -0.12 -8.54
CA LEU A 192 8.99 -0.08 -7.83
C LEU A 192 7.92 -0.92 -8.55
N ALA A 193 7.84 -0.84 -9.88
CA ALA A 193 6.88 -1.60 -10.67
C ALA A 193 7.09 -3.11 -10.52
N ALA A 194 8.35 -3.58 -10.48
CA ALA A 194 8.68 -4.98 -10.25
C ALA A 194 8.36 -5.50 -8.84
N ARG A 195 8.05 -4.59 -7.91
CA ARG A 195 7.70 -4.88 -6.49
C ARG A 195 6.27 -4.53 -6.14
N GLN A 196 5.42 -4.40 -7.14
CA GLN A 196 3.99 -4.18 -6.89
C GLN A 196 3.38 -5.35 -6.13
N ALA A 197 2.48 -5.02 -5.21
CA ALA A 197 1.72 -6.02 -4.48
C ALA A 197 0.91 -6.91 -5.43
N PRO A 198 0.86 -8.24 -5.19
CA PRO A 198 0.00 -9.13 -5.94
C PRO A 198 -1.46 -8.69 -5.78
N LEU A 199 -2.23 -8.75 -6.86
CA LEU A 199 -3.65 -8.40 -6.83
C LEU A 199 -4.49 -9.64 -6.51
N ARG A 200 -5.21 -9.59 -5.40
CA ARG A 200 -6.18 -10.61 -4.98
C ARG A 200 -7.60 -10.07 -5.04
N GLY A 201 -8.55 -10.93 -5.34
CA GLY A 201 -9.97 -10.60 -5.38
C GLY A 201 -10.67 -10.89 -4.05
N LEU A 202 -11.57 -10.01 -3.64
CA LEU A 202 -12.43 -10.17 -2.48
C LEU A 202 -13.89 -9.90 -2.85
N VAL A 203 -14.71 -10.95 -2.89
CA VAL A 203 -16.16 -10.82 -3.00
C VAL A 203 -16.76 -10.61 -1.62
N LEU A 204 -17.51 -9.53 -1.40
CA LEU A 204 -18.22 -9.28 -0.14
C LEU A 204 -19.61 -9.91 -0.18
N ALA A 205 -19.78 -11.07 0.45
CA ALA A 205 -21.02 -11.85 0.46
C ALA A 205 -21.63 -12.05 1.87
N GLY A 206 -20.97 -11.61 2.94
CA GLY A 206 -21.38 -11.92 4.33
C GLY A 206 -22.50 -11.05 4.93
N GLY A 207 -23.07 -10.10 4.18
CA GLY A 207 -24.04 -9.12 4.69
C GLY A 207 -25.46 -9.66 4.82
N LEU A 208 -26.11 -9.50 6.01
CA LEU A 208 -27.56 -9.59 6.13
C LEU A 208 -28.21 -8.35 5.52
N SER A 209 -28.84 -8.52 4.37
CA SER A 209 -29.67 -7.45 3.80
C SER A 209 -30.95 -7.29 4.60
N GLN A 210 -31.00 -6.32 5.53
CA GLN A 210 -32.21 -6.02 6.31
C GLN A 210 -33.39 -5.61 5.41
N ARG A 211 -33.10 -5.02 4.24
CA ARG A 211 -34.15 -4.55 3.29
C ARG A 211 -34.65 -5.66 2.36
N MET A 212 -33.78 -6.58 1.95
CA MET A 212 -34.12 -7.67 1.03
C MET A 212 -34.59 -8.93 1.77
N GLN A 213 -34.37 -9.04 3.09
CA GLN A 213 -34.62 -10.26 3.90
C GLN A 213 -34.00 -11.54 3.33
N THR A 214 -33.06 -11.39 2.37
CA THR A 214 -32.40 -12.47 1.64
C THR A 214 -30.91 -12.17 1.55
N ASP A 215 -30.09 -13.20 1.56
CA ASP A 215 -28.66 -13.12 1.31
C ASP A 215 -28.43 -12.72 -0.15
N LYS A 216 -27.93 -11.48 -0.37
CA LYS A 216 -27.69 -10.94 -1.72
C LYS A 216 -26.70 -11.78 -2.54
N GLY A 217 -25.74 -12.42 -1.89
CA GLY A 217 -24.79 -13.28 -2.57
C GLY A 217 -25.40 -14.53 -3.19
N ARG A 218 -26.58 -14.97 -2.70
CA ARG A 218 -27.33 -16.11 -3.24
C ARG A 218 -28.35 -15.76 -4.32
N LEU A 219 -28.53 -14.48 -4.61
CA LEU A 219 -29.43 -14.07 -5.70
C LEU A 219 -28.89 -14.57 -7.03
N ARG A 220 -29.80 -14.88 -7.95
CA ARG A 220 -29.50 -15.39 -9.27
C ARG A 220 -30.14 -14.48 -10.31
N TYR A 221 -29.36 -14.05 -11.29
CA TYR A 221 -29.81 -13.21 -12.41
C TYR A 221 -29.43 -13.89 -13.73
N GLY A 222 -30.29 -13.67 -14.73
CA GLY A 222 -30.05 -14.17 -16.08
C GLY A 222 -30.11 -15.70 -16.24
N PRO A 223 -29.81 -16.21 -17.43
CA PRO A 223 -30.06 -17.60 -17.82
C PRO A 223 -29.08 -18.61 -17.21
N THR A 224 -27.94 -18.16 -16.65
CA THR A 224 -26.90 -19.06 -16.14
C THR A 224 -27.31 -19.75 -14.85
N GLY A 225 -28.30 -19.22 -14.11
CA GLY A 225 -28.74 -19.74 -12.83
C GLY A 225 -27.68 -19.73 -11.71
N ARG A 226 -26.52 -19.08 -11.93
CA ARG A 226 -25.44 -18.99 -10.94
C ARG A 226 -25.75 -17.93 -9.88
N GLU A 227 -25.26 -18.18 -8.67
CA GLU A 227 -25.37 -17.21 -7.58
C GLU A 227 -24.46 -16.00 -7.84
N GLN A 228 -24.88 -14.80 -7.38
CA GLN A 228 -24.09 -13.56 -7.61
C GLN A 228 -22.68 -13.64 -7.04
N ARG A 229 -22.49 -14.34 -5.92
CA ARG A 229 -21.15 -14.59 -5.38
C ARG A 229 -20.26 -15.45 -6.28
N GLU A 230 -20.86 -16.39 -7.07
CA GLU A 230 -20.14 -17.18 -8.07
C GLU A 230 -19.82 -16.34 -9.30
N VAL A 231 -20.76 -15.50 -9.73
CA VAL A 231 -20.56 -14.59 -10.89
C VAL A 231 -19.45 -13.58 -10.56
N ALA A 232 -19.54 -12.93 -9.40
CA ALA A 232 -18.56 -11.96 -8.94
C ALA A 232 -17.15 -12.59 -8.79
N ALA A 233 -17.08 -13.80 -8.21
CA ALA A 233 -15.82 -14.53 -8.09
C ALA A 233 -15.24 -14.91 -9.47
N GLY A 234 -16.09 -15.30 -10.42
CA GLY A 234 -15.68 -15.58 -11.80
C GLY A 234 -15.09 -14.35 -12.50
N LEU A 235 -15.74 -13.19 -12.35
CA LEU A 235 -15.24 -11.92 -12.90
C LEU A 235 -13.89 -11.53 -12.30
N LEU A 236 -13.74 -11.65 -10.96
CA LEU A 236 -12.48 -11.37 -10.30
C LEU A 236 -11.36 -12.32 -10.70
N ALA A 237 -11.67 -13.60 -10.97
CA ALA A 237 -10.68 -14.59 -11.41
C ALA A 237 -10.04 -14.29 -12.78
N GLU A 238 -10.66 -13.42 -13.60
CA GLU A 238 -10.07 -12.98 -14.87
C GLU A 238 -8.94 -11.95 -14.69
N VAL A 239 -8.90 -11.26 -13.54
CA VAL A 239 -7.97 -10.15 -13.30
C VAL A 239 -7.14 -10.28 -12.02
N CYS A 240 -7.45 -11.25 -11.16
CA CYS A 240 -6.78 -11.46 -9.87
C CYS A 240 -6.10 -12.83 -9.82
N GLN A 241 -5.01 -12.95 -9.04
CA GLN A 241 -4.27 -14.20 -8.87
C GLN A 241 -5.07 -15.25 -8.07
N ASP A 242 -5.71 -14.81 -6.97
CA ASP A 242 -6.55 -15.61 -6.10
C ASP A 242 -7.82 -14.83 -5.78
N VAL A 243 -8.94 -15.53 -5.60
CA VAL A 243 -10.22 -14.92 -5.26
C VAL A 243 -10.79 -15.55 -3.99
N PHE A 244 -11.21 -14.70 -3.08
CA PHE A 244 -11.80 -15.08 -1.81
C PHE A 244 -13.21 -14.50 -1.67
N VAL A 245 -14.07 -15.22 -0.97
CA VAL A 245 -15.42 -14.77 -0.63
C VAL A 245 -15.49 -14.50 0.87
N SER A 246 -15.63 -13.22 1.23
CA SER A 246 -15.84 -12.79 2.62
C SER A 246 -17.24 -13.21 3.06
N VAL A 247 -17.28 -14.00 4.12
CA VAL A 247 -18.51 -14.58 4.70
C VAL A 247 -18.38 -14.60 6.21
N ARG A 248 -19.51 -14.71 6.90
CA ARG A 248 -19.50 -15.06 8.33
C ARG A 248 -19.00 -16.51 8.51
N ALA A 249 -18.40 -16.81 9.66
CA ALA A 249 -17.80 -18.11 9.91
C ALA A 249 -18.76 -19.29 9.67
N GLU A 250 -20.03 -19.14 10.08
CA GLU A 250 -21.09 -20.13 9.90
C GLU A 250 -21.49 -20.33 8.43
N GLN A 251 -21.31 -19.34 7.57
CA GLN A 251 -21.62 -19.42 6.14
C GLN A 251 -20.51 -20.08 5.30
N ALA A 252 -19.33 -20.26 5.88
CA ALA A 252 -18.18 -20.79 5.12
C ALA A 252 -18.43 -22.19 4.55
N ALA A 253 -19.14 -23.05 5.28
CA ALA A 253 -19.51 -24.39 4.83
C ALA A 253 -20.62 -24.41 3.76
N GLU A 254 -21.32 -23.30 3.56
CA GLU A 254 -22.45 -23.17 2.63
C GLU A 254 -22.03 -22.56 1.29
N LEU A 255 -20.74 -22.28 1.10
CA LEU A 255 -20.26 -21.76 -0.17
C LEU A 255 -20.29 -22.83 -1.26
N PRO A 256 -20.65 -22.46 -2.50
CA PRO A 256 -20.52 -23.36 -3.63
C PRO A 256 -19.09 -23.93 -3.76
N ALA A 257 -19.01 -25.19 -4.24
CA ALA A 257 -17.75 -25.85 -4.48
C ALA A 257 -16.87 -25.02 -5.44
N GLY A 258 -15.58 -24.89 -5.10
CA GLY A 258 -14.62 -24.12 -5.89
C GLY A 258 -14.43 -22.67 -5.44
N LEU A 259 -15.31 -22.12 -4.59
CA LEU A 259 -15.09 -20.80 -3.99
C LEU A 259 -14.25 -20.93 -2.70
N GLN A 260 -13.30 -20.01 -2.53
CA GLN A 260 -12.46 -19.96 -1.34
C GLN A 260 -13.11 -19.07 -0.27
N ALA A 261 -13.51 -19.65 0.85
CA ALA A 261 -14.05 -18.89 1.98
C ALA A 261 -12.97 -18.06 2.66
N LEU A 262 -13.31 -16.82 3.01
CA LEU A 262 -12.56 -15.96 3.93
C LEU A 262 -13.51 -15.55 5.06
N PRO A 263 -13.50 -16.27 6.20
CA PRO A 263 -14.34 -15.90 7.33
C PRO A 263 -13.96 -14.53 7.91
N ASP A 264 -14.96 -13.70 8.12
CA ASP A 264 -14.76 -12.37 8.71
C ASP A 264 -14.25 -12.49 10.15
N THR A 265 -13.14 -11.81 10.42
CA THR A 265 -12.52 -11.74 11.75
C THR A 265 -12.78 -10.40 12.44
N PHE A 266 -13.22 -9.39 11.69
CA PHE A 266 -13.70 -8.10 12.19
C PHE A 266 -15.22 -8.06 12.08
N LEU A 267 -15.89 -8.44 13.17
CA LEU A 267 -17.33 -8.65 13.18
C LEU A 267 -18.11 -7.35 13.39
N GLY A 268 -19.33 -7.28 12.83
CA GLY A 268 -20.24 -6.17 13.03
C GLY A 268 -19.89 -4.87 12.27
N LEU A 269 -18.90 -4.89 11.40
CA LEU A 269 -18.40 -3.71 10.68
C LEU A 269 -18.87 -3.64 9.21
N GLY A 270 -19.78 -4.52 8.81
CA GLY A 270 -20.26 -4.58 7.42
C GLY A 270 -19.10 -4.78 6.42
N PRO A 271 -19.11 -4.08 5.27
CA PRO A 271 -18.08 -4.22 4.25
C PRO A 271 -16.65 -4.02 4.76
N LEU A 272 -16.44 -3.09 5.71
CA LEU A 272 -15.13 -2.85 6.31
C LEU A 272 -14.59 -4.11 7.02
N GLY A 273 -15.47 -4.90 7.65
CA GLY A 273 -15.08 -6.13 8.34
C GLY A 273 -14.44 -7.15 7.39
N GLY A 274 -15.06 -7.37 6.22
CA GLY A 274 -14.51 -8.24 5.18
C GLY A 274 -13.17 -7.72 4.63
N ILE A 275 -13.07 -6.42 4.34
CA ILE A 275 -11.84 -5.79 3.83
C ILE A 275 -10.69 -5.93 4.85
N LEU A 276 -10.93 -5.61 6.12
CA LEU A 276 -9.92 -5.76 7.17
C LEU A 276 -9.53 -7.23 7.41
N SER A 277 -10.48 -8.16 7.26
CA SER A 277 -10.21 -9.60 7.37
C SER A 277 -9.33 -10.10 6.22
N ALA A 278 -9.52 -9.56 5.02
CA ALA A 278 -8.66 -9.84 3.87
C ALA A 278 -7.23 -9.35 4.10
N PHE A 279 -7.05 -8.13 4.54
CA PHE A 279 -5.72 -7.61 4.89
C PHE A 279 -5.06 -8.33 6.07
N ARG A 280 -5.84 -8.75 7.07
CA ARG A 280 -5.31 -9.57 8.16
C ARG A 280 -4.76 -10.91 7.66
N ARG A 281 -5.39 -11.52 6.66
CA ARG A 281 -4.92 -12.76 6.02
C ARG A 281 -3.66 -12.54 5.21
N ASP A 282 -3.64 -11.48 4.39
CA ASP A 282 -2.49 -11.12 3.57
C ASP A 282 -2.33 -9.59 3.53
N PRO A 283 -1.52 -9.03 4.44
CA PRO A 283 -1.30 -7.58 4.51
C PRO A 283 -0.40 -7.05 3.39
N ASP A 284 0.20 -7.92 2.58
CA ASP A 284 1.11 -7.58 1.50
C ASP A 284 0.45 -7.59 0.12
N ALA A 285 -0.75 -8.16 0.02
CA ALA A 285 -1.55 -8.11 -1.19
C ALA A 285 -2.31 -6.79 -1.34
N ALA A 286 -2.52 -6.37 -2.59
CA ALA A 286 -3.57 -5.45 -2.94
C ALA A 286 -4.89 -6.23 -3.11
N TRP A 287 -5.99 -5.65 -2.66
CA TRP A 287 -7.29 -6.31 -2.68
C TRP A 287 -8.26 -5.58 -3.59
N LEU A 288 -8.67 -6.22 -4.71
CA LEU A 288 -9.80 -5.80 -5.52
C LEU A 288 -11.08 -6.28 -4.85
N VAL A 289 -11.76 -5.37 -4.21
CA VAL A 289 -13.00 -5.61 -3.47
C VAL A 289 -14.19 -5.46 -4.40
N LEU A 290 -15.12 -6.40 -4.36
CA LEU A 290 -16.34 -6.40 -5.16
C LEU A 290 -17.55 -6.81 -4.31
N ALA A 291 -18.60 -6.00 -4.32
CA ALA A 291 -19.88 -6.37 -3.72
C ALA A 291 -20.71 -7.26 -4.65
N CYS A 292 -21.58 -8.08 -4.08
CA CYS A 292 -22.48 -8.98 -4.81
C CYS A 292 -23.74 -8.31 -5.40
N ASP A 293 -23.90 -7.00 -5.28
CA ASP A 293 -25.10 -6.28 -5.69
C ASP A 293 -24.95 -5.50 -7.02
N LEU A 294 -23.97 -5.88 -7.83
CA LEU A 294 -23.65 -5.31 -9.13
C LEU A 294 -23.90 -6.33 -10.28
N PRO A 295 -25.16 -6.68 -10.59
CA PRO A 295 -25.45 -7.74 -11.56
C PRO A 295 -25.09 -7.39 -13.03
N PHE A 296 -24.90 -6.10 -13.35
CA PHE A 296 -24.52 -5.62 -14.69
C PHE A 296 -23.02 -5.45 -14.86
N LEU A 297 -22.23 -5.78 -13.85
CA LEU A 297 -20.77 -5.66 -13.95
C LEU A 297 -20.20 -6.67 -14.94
N THR A 298 -19.24 -6.21 -15.74
CA THR A 298 -18.55 -7.04 -16.73
C THR A 298 -17.04 -7.13 -16.48
N ALA A 299 -16.41 -8.10 -17.09
CA ALA A 299 -14.97 -8.28 -17.01
C ALA A 299 -14.20 -7.10 -17.62
N GLU A 300 -14.76 -6.44 -18.67
CA GLU A 300 -14.18 -5.26 -19.30
C GLU A 300 -14.00 -4.12 -18.28
N VAL A 301 -15.02 -3.87 -17.48
CA VAL A 301 -14.98 -2.82 -16.44
C VAL A 301 -13.93 -3.15 -15.36
N LEU A 302 -13.79 -4.42 -14.98
CA LEU A 302 -12.71 -4.81 -14.06
C LEU A 302 -11.32 -4.66 -14.68
N ARG A 303 -11.17 -5.00 -15.98
CA ARG A 303 -9.90 -4.77 -16.69
C ARG A 303 -9.58 -3.28 -16.78
N GLU A 304 -10.57 -2.41 -16.99
CA GLU A 304 -10.40 -0.95 -16.97
C GLU A 304 -9.91 -0.47 -15.60
N LEU A 305 -10.52 -0.95 -14.50
CA LEU A 305 -10.09 -0.63 -13.13
C LEU A 305 -8.65 -1.07 -12.88
N VAL A 306 -8.28 -2.29 -13.30
CA VAL A 306 -6.93 -2.82 -13.14
C VAL A 306 -5.92 -2.08 -14.02
N ALA A 307 -6.29 -1.71 -15.23
CA ALA A 307 -5.44 -0.90 -16.12
C ALA A 307 -5.17 0.51 -15.55
N GLY A 308 -6.16 1.09 -14.86
CA GLY A 308 -6.03 2.37 -14.16
C GLY A 308 -5.41 2.28 -12.75
N ARG A 309 -5.03 1.07 -12.29
CA ARG A 309 -4.46 0.86 -10.95
C ARG A 309 -3.24 1.74 -10.73
N GLN A 310 -3.25 2.51 -9.64
CA GLN A 310 -2.16 3.38 -9.24
C GLN A 310 -1.55 2.93 -7.89
N PRO A 311 -0.51 2.06 -7.90
CA PRO A 311 0.08 1.53 -6.67
C PRO A 311 0.75 2.59 -5.78
N ALA A 312 1.02 3.77 -6.31
CA ALA A 312 1.53 4.89 -5.53
C ALA A 312 0.46 5.55 -4.64
N ARG A 313 -0.83 5.29 -4.89
CA ARG A 313 -1.97 5.74 -4.09
C ARG A 313 -2.35 4.72 -3.02
N LEU A 314 -3.29 5.05 -2.14
CA LEU A 314 -3.82 4.10 -1.15
C LEU A 314 -4.88 3.17 -1.74
N ALA A 315 -5.61 3.66 -2.73
CA ALA A 315 -6.60 2.89 -3.45
C ALA A 315 -6.80 3.44 -4.87
N THR A 316 -7.39 2.61 -5.73
CA THR A 316 -7.91 3.01 -7.05
C THR A 316 -9.38 2.61 -7.11
N ALA A 317 -10.26 3.57 -7.41
CA ALA A 317 -11.71 3.36 -7.45
C ALA A 317 -12.30 4.09 -8.66
N PHE A 318 -13.46 3.66 -9.13
CA PHE A 318 -14.27 4.48 -10.01
C PHE A 318 -14.99 5.58 -9.24
N GLN A 319 -15.31 6.67 -9.90
CA GLN A 319 -16.26 7.64 -9.42
C GLN A 319 -17.65 6.99 -9.36
N SER A 320 -18.38 7.19 -8.24
CA SER A 320 -19.74 6.67 -8.08
C SER A 320 -20.69 7.32 -9.08
N PRO A 321 -21.66 6.58 -9.65
CA PRO A 321 -22.70 7.17 -10.48
C PRO A 321 -23.45 8.28 -9.74
N GLY A 322 -23.62 9.44 -10.36
CA GLY A 322 -24.43 10.54 -9.85
C GLY A 322 -23.81 11.42 -8.75
N ASN A 323 -22.53 11.19 -8.38
CA ASN A 323 -21.80 12.06 -7.46
C ASN A 323 -20.29 12.02 -7.75
N GLU A 324 -19.54 12.91 -7.07
CA GLU A 324 -18.09 13.04 -7.25
C GLU A 324 -17.24 12.08 -6.39
N PHE A 325 -17.85 11.26 -5.55
CA PHE A 325 -17.15 10.43 -4.58
C PHE A 325 -16.73 9.07 -5.17
N PRO A 326 -15.64 8.47 -4.67
CA PRO A 326 -15.22 7.14 -5.10
C PRO A 326 -16.23 6.05 -4.70
N GLU A 327 -16.40 5.04 -5.55
CA GLU A 327 -17.23 3.86 -5.29
C GLU A 327 -16.47 2.86 -4.42
N PRO A 328 -16.90 2.63 -3.17
CA PRO A 328 -16.09 1.87 -2.20
C PRO A 328 -16.13 0.35 -2.39
N LEU A 329 -17.11 -0.17 -3.12
CA LEU A 329 -17.37 -1.60 -3.22
C LEU A 329 -17.08 -2.19 -4.61
N ILE A 330 -16.33 -1.44 -5.41
CA ILE A 330 -15.57 -1.87 -6.59
C ILE A 330 -14.28 -1.06 -6.60
N THR A 331 -13.33 -1.47 -5.77
CA THR A 331 -12.13 -0.67 -5.45
C THR A 331 -10.93 -1.59 -5.24
N ILE A 332 -9.78 -1.21 -5.79
CA ILE A 332 -8.49 -1.81 -5.45
C ILE A 332 -7.92 -1.06 -4.26
N PHE A 333 -7.77 -1.73 -3.12
CA PHE A 333 -7.08 -1.22 -1.95
C PHE A 333 -5.64 -1.73 -1.94
N GLU A 334 -4.67 -0.82 -1.91
CA GLU A 334 -3.26 -1.17 -1.82
C GLU A 334 -2.88 -1.58 -0.38
N PRO A 335 -1.78 -2.32 -0.14
CA PRO A 335 -1.36 -2.72 1.21
C PRO A 335 -1.29 -1.57 2.21
N ARG A 336 -0.94 -0.36 1.76
CA ARG A 336 -0.88 0.85 2.59
C ARG A 336 -2.25 1.35 3.06
N ALA A 337 -3.34 0.87 2.46
CA ALA A 337 -4.68 1.18 2.92
C ALA A 337 -5.02 0.48 4.25
N TYR A 338 -4.38 -0.65 4.57
CA TYR A 338 -4.70 -1.41 5.79
C TYR A 338 -4.53 -0.60 7.08
N PRO A 339 -3.36 0.00 7.37
CA PRO A 339 -3.21 0.84 8.56
C PRO A 339 -4.14 2.06 8.55
N GLU A 340 -4.46 2.64 7.39
CA GLU A 340 -5.40 3.75 7.28
C GLU A 340 -6.83 3.32 7.61
N LEU A 341 -7.29 2.18 7.11
CA LEU A 341 -8.62 1.63 7.46
C LEU A 341 -8.73 1.37 8.96
N LEU A 342 -7.67 0.82 9.60
CA LEU A 342 -7.62 0.64 11.05
C LEU A 342 -7.62 1.98 11.79
N ARG A 343 -6.94 3.01 11.29
CA ARG A 343 -6.96 4.36 11.85
C ARG A 343 -8.37 4.96 11.79
N PHE A 344 -9.06 4.84 10.66
CA PHE A 344 -10.45 5.31 10.54
C PHE A 344 -11.38 4.55 11.48
N LEU A 345 -11.21 3.23 11.62
CA LEU A 345 -11.96 2.43 12.59
C LEU A 345 -11.71 2.92 14.03
N GLY A 346 -10.46 3.19 14.39
CA GLY A 346 -10.10 3.75 15.70
C GLY A 346 -10.71 5.13 15.98
N LEU A 347 -11.03 5.90 14.93
CA LEU A 347 -11.76 7.17 15.01
C LEU A 347 -13.28 6.99 15.00
N GLY A 348 -13.80 5.75 15.02
CA GLY A 348 -15.24 5.45 15.03
C GLY A 348 -15.90 5.40 13.66
N TYR A 349 -15.14 5.36 12.57
CA TYR A 349 -15.68 5.26 11.21
C TYR A 349 -15.56 3.82 10.69
N SER A 350 -16.71 3.21 10.36
CA SER A 350 -16.80 1.87 9.77
C SER A 350 -17.13 1.87 8.26
N CYS A 351 -17.29 3.03 7.65
CA CYS A 351 -17.61 3.16 6.23
C CYS A 351 -16.32 3.30 5.39
N PRO A 352 -15.97 2.36 4.48
CA PRO A 352 -14.78 2.47 3.63
C PRO A 352 -14.77 3.73 2.78
N ARG A 353 -15.92 4.22 2.32
CA ARG A 353 -16.04 5.49 1.57
C ARG A 353 -15.48 6.69 2.34
N LYS A 354 -15.63 6.73 3.67
CA LYS A 354 -15.05 7.79 4.51
C LYS A 354 -13.53 7.84 4.39
N MET A 355 -12.87 6.69 4.35
CA MET A 355 -11.43 6.62 4.12
C MET A 355 -11.08 7.08 2.71
N LEU A 356 -11.77 6.58 1.68
CA LEU A 356 -11.48 6.92 0.28
C LEU A 356 -11.61 8.42 0.01
N ILE A 357 -12.63 9.08 0.58
CA ILE A 357 -12.84 10.54 0.41
C ILE A 357 -11.74 11.37 1.09
N ASN A 358 -11.19 10.89 2.22
CA ASN A 358 -10.29 11.67 3.06
C ASN A 358 -8.82 11.24 2.96
N THR A 359 -8.48 10.44 1.96
CA THR A 359 -7.11 9.97 1.72
C THR A 359 -6.73 10.11 0.25
N ASP A 360 -5.50 9.72 -0.05
CA ASP A 360 -4.94 9.82 -1.40
C ASP A 360 -5.37 8.61 -2.24
N VAL A 361 -6.40 8.78 -3.03
CA VAL A 361 -7.04 7.76 -3.87
C VAL A 361 -7.00 8.19 -5.34
N GLU A 362 -6.70 7.26 -6.23
CA GLU A 362 -6.92 7.43 -7.66
C GLU A 362 -8.39 7.21 -7.98
N VAL A 363 -9.04 8.20 -8.55
CA VAL A 363 -10.45 8.14 -8.94
C VAL A 363 -10.56 8.15 -10.46
N LEU A 364 -10.95 7.03 -11.02
CA LEU A 364 -11.20 6.86 -12.45
C LEU A 364 -12.60 7.38 -12.79
N PRO A 365 -12.82 7.84 -14.02
CA PRO A 365 -14.16 8.18 -14.49
C PRO A 365 -15.15 7.04 -14.29
N THR A 366 -16.42 7.34 -14.05
CA THR A 366 -17.49 6.33 -14.01
C THR A 366 -17.51 5.54 -15.33
N PRO A 367 -17.44 4.20 -15.31
CA PRO A 367 -17.53 3.40 -16.53
C PRO A 367 -18.88 3.59 -17.23
N GLY A 368 -18.91 3.41 -18.53
CA GLY A 368 -20.12 3.56 -19.32
C GLY A 368 -21.23 2.54 -18.97
N GLY A 369 -22.46 2.87 -19.30
CA GLY A 369 -23.61 1.98 -19.11
C GLY A 369 -24.06 1.84 -17.65
N GLU A 370 -24.62 0.67 -17.33
CA GLU A 370 -25.19 0.37 -16.02
C GLU A 370 -24.27 -0.50 -15.12
N ALA A 371 -23.01 -0.64 -15.46
CA ALA A 371 -22.09 -1.56 -14.80
C ALA A 371 -22.00 -1.37 -13.28
N LEU A 372 -22.12 -0.13 -12.79
CA LEU A 372 -22.10 0.20 -11.36
C LEU A 372 -23.49 0.36 -10.76
N ARG A 373 -24.54 -0.08 -11.45
CA ARG A 373 -25.91 -0.04 -10.92
C ARG A 373 -26.10 -1.11 -9.85
N ASN A 374 -26.33 -0.65 -8.62
CA ASN A 374 -26.65 -1.51 -7.47
C ASN A 374 -28.08 -2.00 -7.52
N VAL A 375 -28.32 -3.23 -7.05
CA VAL A 375 -29.66 -3.81 -6.85
C VAL A 375 -29.87 -4.03 -5.36
N ASN A 376 -30.76 -3.18 -4.77
CA ASN A 376 -30.95 -3.10 -3.33
C ASN A 376 -32.39 -3.40 -2.88
N THR A 377 -33.36 -3.39 -3.80
CA THR A 377 -34.80 -3.58 -3.53
C THR A 377 -35.38 -4.70 -4.39
N PRO A 378 -36.50 -5.31 -3.98
CA PRO A 378 -37.21 -6.31 -4.79
C PRO A 378 -37.60 -5.79 -6.19
N ALA A 379 -38.05 -4.54 -6.30
CA ALA A 379 -38.40 -3.94 -7.59
C ALA A 379 -37.18 -3.78 -8.52
N GLU A 380 -36.02 -3.34 -7.97
CA GLU A 380 -34.79 -3.26 -8.74
C GLU A 380 -34.28 -4.66 -9.16
N ARG A 381 -34.52 -5.67 -8.32
CA ARG A 381 -34.23 -7.07 -8.63
C ARG A 381 -35.03 -7.55 -9.85
N GLU A 382 -36.37 -7.35 -9.83
CA GLU A 382 -37.25 -7.73 -10.92
C GLU A 382 -36.84 -7.05 -12.24
N ALA A 383 -36.53 -5.75 -12.16
CA ALA A 383 -36.02 -5.00 -13.31
C ALA A 383 -34.70 -5.56 -13.84
N ALA A 384 -33.78 -5.96 -12.95
CA ALA A 384 -32.50 -6.54 -13.34
C ALA A 384 -32.68 -7.95 -13.94
N GLU A 385 -33.59 -8.78 -13.39
CA GLU A 385 -33.91 -10.09 -13.96
C GLU A 385 -34.48 -9.97 -15.36
N GLN A 386 -35.36 -8.97 -15.60
CA GLN A 386 -35.92 -8.71 -16.94
C GLN A 386 -34.86 -8.20 -17.93
N ALA A 387 -33.89 -7.42 -17.48
CA ALA A 387 -32.85 -6.86 -18.33
C ALA A 387 -31.74 -7.87 -18.68
N LEU A 388 -31.51 -8.88 -17.83
CA LEU A 388 -30.47 -9.90 -17.99
C LEU A 388 -30.99 -11.25 -18.51
N GLY A 389 -32.31 -11.46 -18.47
CA GLY A 389 -32.99 -12.67 -18.98
C GLY A 389 -33.34 -12.54 -20.40
#